data_7f0c7b68017e1906e754af5f968a3011
#
_entry.id   7f0c7b68017e1906e754af5f968a3011
#
_cell.length_a   1.000
_cell.length_b   1.000
_cell.length_c   1.000
_cell.angle_alpha   90.00
_cell.angle_beta   90.00
_cell.angle_gamma   90.00
#
_symmetry.space_group_name_H-M   'P 1'
#
loop_
_entity.id
_entity.type
_entity.pdbx_description
1 polymer ?
#
loop_
_entity_poly.entity_id
_entity_poly.type
_entity_poly.pdbx_seq_one_letter_code
_entity_poly.pdbx_strand_id
1 'polypeptide(L)'
;MLIDDFLNYLRYERNYSNYTIGAYSKDLDQFQRYVREHREGVFDPGEIDSDFVRSWIVSLMDEKLSPVSVNRKLSSLKSFFKFLMKRGIVSANPLRLVSGPKTKKPLPYFIKDSELEALLDGDGFDEDFEGVRNRLVIEMLYDTGMRRSELIGIRNVDVDYEAMQGKVTGKRNKQRLIPFAEGLKNLMLAYTEVRDREVEAAGEWFFVRKNGNQLSTGIVYNIVKKQLSEIPMLAKRSPHVLRHSFATSMLNNGAELNAVKDLLGHSSLASTSVYTHTTFEELKKVYHAHPRAQKE
;
A
#
# COMPACT_ATOMS: atom_id res chain seq x y z
N MET A 1 9.06 28.46 6.18
CA MET A 1 9.18 28.95 4.78
C MET A 1 9.82 27.90 3.86
N LEU A 2 11.12 27.53 3.93
CA LEU A 2 11.74 26.59 2.98
C LEU A 2 11.13 25.18 3.00
N ILE A 3 10.74 24.66 4.16
CA ILE A 3 10.09 23.35 4.28
C ILE A 3 8.69 23.42 3.66
N ASP A 4 7.93 24.47 3.89
CA ASP A 4 6.57 24.64 3.33
C ASP A 4 6.63 24.74 1.80
N ASP A 5 7.62 25.47 1.26
CA ASP A 5 7.84 25.57 -0.19
C ASP A 5 8.15 24.19 -0.79
N PHE A 6 8.96 23.38 -0.10
CA PHE A 6 9.24 22.02 -0.50
C PHE A 6 8.00 21.12 -0.45
N LEU A 7 7.20 21.19 0.63
CA LEU A 7 5.97 20.40 0.76
C LEU A 7 4.95 20.80 -0.31
N ASN A 8 4.85 22.09 -0.64
CA ASN A 8 4.03 22.58 -1.74
C ASN A 8 4.53 22.09 -3.10
N TYR A 9 5.86 22.11 -3.35
CA TYR A 9 6.47 21.51 -4.53
C TYR A 9 6.11 20.01 -4.66
N LEU A 10 6.18 19.24 -3.57
CA LEU A 10 5.80 17.83 -3.58
C LEU A 10 4.31 17.65 -3.89
N ARG A 11 3.46 18.52 -3.36
CA ARG A 11 2.00 18.47 -3.53
C ARG A 11 1.59 18.81 -4.96
N TYR A 12 2.01 19.96 -5.45
CA TYR A 12 1.46 20.54 -6.67
C TYR A 12 2.28 20.22 -7.93
N GLU A 13 3.61 20.11 -7.82
CA GLU A 13 4.45 19.80 -8.97
C GLU A 13 4.78 18.30 -9.09
N ARG A 14 4.89 17.59 -7.96
CA ARG A 14 5.27 16.17 -7.94
C ARG A 14 4.09 15.22 -7.72
N ASN A 15 2.92 15.73 -7.42
CA ASN A 15 1.68 14.98 -7.14
C ASN A 15 1.89 13.85 -6.12
N TYR A 16 2.57 14.15 -5.02
CA TYR A 16 2.77 13.20 -3.92
C TYR A 16 1.47 13.10 -3.10
N SER A 17 1.21 11.90 -2.56
CA SER A 17 0.06 11.68 -1.69
C SER A 17 0.18 12.50 -0.39
N ASN A 18 -0.96 12.92 0.16
CA ASN A 18 -1.02 13.62 1.47
C ASN A 18 -0.32 12.82 2.58
N TYR A 19 -0.38 11.50 2.53
CA TYR A 19 0.34 10.63 3.47
C TYR A 19 1.86 10.79 3.36
N THR A 20 2.40 10.82 2.13
CA THR A 20 3.85 11.02 1.90
C THR A 20 4.28 12.40 2.32
N ILE A 21 3.48 13.43 2.00
CA ILE A 21 3.74 14.82 2.37
C ILE A 21 3.76 14.96 3.89
N GLY A 22 2.78 14.40 4.60
CA GLY A 22 2.73 14.42 6.07
C GLY A 22 3.89 13.64 6.72
N ALA A 23 4.35 12.55 6.10
CA ALA A 23 5.53 11.84 6.58
C ALA A 23 6.82 12.66 6.40
N TYR A 24 6.97 13.32 5.25
CA TYR A 24 8.12 14.19 4.96
C TYR A 24 8.12 15.42 5.87
N SER A 25 6.98 16.05 6.10
CA SER A 25 6.84 17.16 7.06
C SER A 25 7.40 16.76 8.44
N LYS A 26 6.87 15.66 9.01
CA LYS A 26 7.31 15.17 10.31
C LYS A 26 8.81 14.86 10.38
N ASP A 27 9.36 14.30 9.30
CA ASP A 27 10.78 13.97 9.24
C ASP A 27 11.65 15.23 9.21
N LEU A 28 11.25 16.23 8.43
CA LEU A 28 11.97 17.50 8.32
C LEU A 28 11.81 18.35 9.57
N ASP A 29 10.64 18.34 10.22
CA ASP A 29 10.42 19.00 11.50
C ASP A 29 11.32 18.43 12.60
N GLN A 30 11.53 17.09 12.61
CA GLN A 30 12.43 16.44 13.54
C GLN A 30 13.90 16.85 13.27
N PHE A 31 14.30 16.88 11.99
CA PHE A 31 15.63 17.33 11.62
C PHE A 31 15.86 18.79 11.99
N GLN A 32 14.88 19.67 11.74
CA GLN A 32 14.98 21.08 12.09
C GLN A 32 15.09 21.29 13.61
N ARG A 33 14.39 20.48 14.42
CA ARG A 33 14.55 20.50 15.89
C ARG A 33 15.97 20.11 16.29
N TYR A 34 16.49 19.02 15.72
CA TYR A 34 17.85 18.57 15.99
C TYR A 34 18.89 19.68 15.65
N VAL A 35 18.71 20.39 14.52
CA VAL A 35 19.58 21.53 14.17
C VAL A 35 19.52 22.62 15.24
N ARG A 36 18.33 23.02 15.70
CA ARG A 36 18.16 24.05 16.73
C ARG A 36 18.79 23.68 18.09
N GLU A 37 18.81 22.40 18.42
CA GLU A 37 19.38 21.88 19.67
C GLU A 37 20.92 21.84 19.64
N HIS A 38 21.52 21.75 18.45
CA HIS A 38 22.96 21.54 18.29
C HIS A 38 23.69 22.71 17.60
N ARG A 39 22.95 23.73 17.17
CA ARG A 39 23.50 24.96 16.56
C ARG A 39 22.73 26.17 17.03
N GLU A 40 23.46 27.24 17.30
CA GLU A 40 22.86 28.55 17.60
C GLU A 40 22.32 29.20 16.33
N GLY A 41 21.17 29.89 16.42
CA GLY A 41 20.62 30.70 15.34
C GLY A 41 19.45 30.04 14.56
N VAL A 42 19.16 30.62 13.40
CA VAL A 42 18.09 30.19 12.51
C VAL A 42 18.59 29.04 11.64
N PHE A 43 17.73 28.08 11.34
CA PHE A 43 18.04 26.95 10.43
C PHE A 43 18.53 27.47 9.06
N ASP A 44 19.82 27.34 8.80
CA ASP A 44 20.44 27.61 7.49
C ASP A 44 20.85 26.27 6.83
N PRO A 45 20.19 25.87 5.72
CA PRO A 45 20.58 24.67 4.99
C PRO A 45 22.01 24.73 4.42
N GLY A 46 22.55 25.94 4.17
CA GLY A 46 23.90 26.13 3.63
C GLY A 46 25.02 25.70 4.58
N GLU A 47 24.74 25.73 5.87
CA GLU A 47 25.68 25.34 6.93
C GLU A 47 25.66 23.83 7.24
N ILE A 48 24.72 23.09 6.71
CA ILE A 48 24.58 21.65 6.98
C ILE A 48 25.58 20.88 6.13
N ASP A 49 26.51 20.20 6.76
CA ASP A 49 27.50 19.33 6.13
C ASP A 49 27.16 17.83 6.32
N SER A 50 27.98 16.97 5.73
CA SER A 50 27.79 15.53 5.82
C SER A 50 28.03 14.96 7.22
N ASP A 51 28.89 15.59 8.02
CA ASP A 51 29.22 15.11 9.37
C ASP A 51 28.11 15.45 10.35
N PHE A 52 27.49 16.63 10.20
CA PHE A 52 26.30 16.97 10.95
C PHE A 52 25.13 15.99 10.66
N VAL A 53 24.94 15.60 9.41
CA VAL A 53 23.94 14.60 9.06
C VAL A 53 24.28 13.22 9.66
N ARG A 54 25.57 12.83 9.70
CA ARG A 54 26.00 11.59 10.37
C ARG A 54 25.72 11.61 11.87
N SER A 55 26.00 12.75 12.54
CA SER A 55 25.67 12.92 13.96
C SER A 55 24.17 12.79 14.21
N TRP A 56 23.32 13.33 13.32
CA TRP A 56 21.87 13.11 13.41
C TRP A 56 21.46 11.64 13.24
N ILE A 57 22.12 10.89 12.34
CA ILE A 57 21.86 9.45 12.20
C ILE A 57 22.19 8.72 13.51
N VAL A 58 23.31 9.06 14.15
CA VAL A 58 23.71 8.47 15.43
C VAL A 58 22.65 8.77 16.49
N SER A 59 22.22 10.02 16.64
CA SER A 59 21.19 10.37 17.63
C SER A 59 19.88 9.61 17.40
N LEU A 60 19.44 9.44 16.14
CA LEU A 60 18.26 8.66 15.84
C LEU A 60 18.40 7.18 16.18
N MET A 61 19.60 6.61 16.04
CA MET A 61 19.88 5.24 16.44
C MET A 61 19.95 5.09 17.95
N ASP A 62 20.48 6.08 18.67
CA ASP A 62 20.51 6.12 20.15
C ASP A 62 19.11 6.23 20.74
N GLU A 63 18.19 6.95 20.05
CA GLU A 63 16.74 6.95 20.32
C GLU A 63 16.06 5.60 20.00
N LYS A 64 16.83 4.56 19.63
CA LYS A 64 16.34 3.22 19.29
C LYS A 64 15.37 3.17 18.07
N LEU A 65 15.45 4.13 17.16
CA LEU A 65 14.71 4.05 15.91
C LEU A 65 15.24 2.88 15.05
N SER A 66 14.32 2.20 14.39
CA SER A 66 14.71 1.12 13.48
C SER A 66 15.52 1.64 12.29
N PRO A 67 16.51 0.88 11.78
CA PRO A 67 17.27 1.23 10.58
C PRO A 67 16.39 1.61 9.37
N VAL A 68 15.23 0.97 9.22
CA VAL A 68 14.25 1.29 8.17
C VAL A 68 13.68 2.70 8.36
N SER A 69 13.34 3.08 9.60
CA SER A 69 12.83 4.41 9.92
C SER A 69 13.88 5.49 9.68
N VAL A 70 15.11 5.24 10.09
CA VAL A 70 16.24 6.17 9.85
C VAL A 70 16.47 6.36 8.35
N ASN A 71 16.51 5.29 7.57
CA ASN A 71 16.69 5.36 6.12
C ASN A 71 15.53 6.11 5.42
N ARG A 72 14.29 5.98 5.92
CA ARG A 72 13.15 6.76 5.41
C ARG A 72 13.36 8.27 5.67
N LYS A 73 13.79 8.64 6.88
CA LYS A 73 14.09 10.03 7.25
C LYS A 73 15.22 10.63 6.40
N LEU A 74 16.27 9.86 6.16
CA LEU A 74 17.34 10.25 5.24
C LEU A 74 16.84 10.46 3.82
N SER A 75 15.89 9.66 3.34
CA SER A 75 15.29 9.82 2.03
C SER A 75 14.48 11.12 1.92
N SER A 76 13.74 11.48 2.98
CA SER A 76 13.02 12.77 3.06
C SER A 76 14.00 13.94 3.01
N LEU A 77 15.05 13.90 3.82
CA LEU A 77 16.07 14.94 3.89
C LEU A 77 16.86 15.05 2.57
N LYS A 78 17.22 13.92 1.95
CA LYS A 78 17.89 13.89 0.64
C LYS A 78 17.03 14.51 -0.45
N SER A 79 15.71 14.28 -0.42
CA SER A 79 14.76 14.88 -1.35
C SER A 79 14.64 16.39 -1.14
N PHE A 80 14.64 16.85 0.11
CA PHE A 80 14.62 18.27 0.47
C PHE A 80 15.87 19.01 -0.02
N PHE A 81 17.05 18.50 0.27
CA PHE A 81 18.30 19.12 -0.23
C PHE A 81 18.40 19.09 -1.76
N LYS A 82 17.87 18.07 -2.42
CA LYS A 82 17.77 18.05 -3.87
C LYS A 82 16.86 19.18 -4.41
N PHE A 83 15.77 19.48 -3.71
CA PHE A 83 14.91 20.60 -4.04
C PHE A 83 15.63 21.94 -3.82
N LEU A 84 16.32 22.11 -2.70
CA LEU A 84 17.08 23.33 -2.40
C LEU A 84 18.19 23.60 -3.45
N MET A 85 18.90 22.53 -3.89
CA MET A 85 19.88 22.65 -4.99
C MET A 85 19.20 23.11 -6.29
N LYS A 86 18.03 22.53 -6.63
CA LYS A 86 17.29 22.93 -7.85
C LYS A 86 16.86 24.40 -7.80
N ARG A 87 16.64 24.93 -6.60
CA ARG A 87 16.28 26.35 -6.37
C ARG A 87 17.50 27.27 -6.21
N GLY A 88 18.73 26.77 -6.28
CA GLY A 88 19.95 27.54 -6.11
C GLY A 88 20.20 28.01 -4.68
N ILE A 89 19.48 27.46 -3.68
CA ILE A 89 19.61 27.87 -2.26
C ILE A 89 20.84 27.25 -1.64
N VAL A 90 21.24 26.04 -2.06
CA VAL A 90 22.48 25.39 -1.65
C VAL A 90 23.26 24.95 -2.89
N SER A 91 24.59 24.97 -2.82
CA SER A 91 25.46 24.58 -3.93
C SER A 91 25.70 23.07 -4.03
N ALA A 92 25.56 22.35 -2.91
CA ALA A 92 25.79 20.90 -2.83
C ALA A 92 24.77 20.22 -1.93
N ASN A 93 24.58 18.92 -2.14
CA ASN A 93 23.74 18.09 -1.26
C ASN A 93 24.64 17.40 -0.22
N PRO A 94 24.51 17.74 1.08
CA PRO A 94 25.34 17.14 2.14
C PRO A 94 25.11 15.64 2.31
N LEU A 95 23.96 15.12 1.79
CA LEU A 95 23.65 13.69 1.86
C LEU A 95 24.19 12.88 0.66
N ARG A 96 24.97 13.50 -0.24
CA ARG A 96 25.48 12.80 -1.43
C ARG A 96 26.30 11.55 -1.06
N LEU A 97 27.15 11.67 -0.05
CA LEU A 97 28.06 10.60 0.42
C LEU A 97 27.62 10.00 1.76
N VAL A 98 26.42 10.34 2.26
CA VAL A 98 25.89 9.78 3.49
C VAL A 98 25.10 8.53 3.19
N SER A 99 25.56 7.42 3.77
CA SER A 99 24.86 6.13 3.77
C SER A 99 24.11 5.94 5.09
N GLY A 100 22.88 5.46 5.02
CA GLY A 100 22.14 5.11 6.22
C GLY A 100 22.53 3.74 6.78
N PRO A 101 22.00 3.37 7.96
CA PRO A 101 22.30 2.10 8.61
C PRO A 101 21.86 0.91 7.74
N LYS A 102 22.63 -0.19 7.82
CA LYS A 102 22.31 -1.44 7.11
C LYS A 102 20.99 -2.00 7.61
N THR A 103 20.12 -2.38 6.69
CA THR A 103 18.85 -3.03 6.99
C THR A 103 18.98 -4.53 6.67
N LYS A 104 18.58 -5.38 7.60
CA LYS A 104 18.36 -6.79 7.27
C LYS A 104 17.13 -6.84 6.34
N LYS A 105 17.26 -7.44 5.17
CA LYS A 105 16.11 -7.78 4.33
C LYS A 105 15.50 -9.06 4.92
N PRO A 106 14.37 -9.00 5.62
CA PRO A 106 13.72 -10.22 6.06
C PRO A 106 13.31 -11.01 4.82
N LEU A 107 13.33 -12.34 4.94
CA LEU A 107 12.72 -13.19 3.92
C LEU A 107 11.25 -12.76 3.74
N PRO A 108 10.76 -12.79 2.51
CA PRO A 108 9.36 -12.51 2.27
C PRO A 108 8.48 -13.50 3.03
N TYR A 109 7.53 -13.01 3.81
CA TYR A 109 6.55 -13.86 4.46
C TYR A 109 5.37 -14.06 3.50
N PHE A 110 5.01 -15.31 3.26
CA PHE A 110 3.79 -15.69 2.56
C PHE A 110 3.03 -16.70 3.40
N ILE A 111 1.74 -16.81 3.17
CA ILE A 111 0.87 -17.77 3.81
C ILE A 111 0.66 -18.90 2.81
N LYS A 112 0.69 -20.14 3.26
CA LYS A 112 0.38 -21.28 2.40
C LYS A 112 -1.09 -21.25 1.99
N ASP A 113 -1.38 -21.70 0.79
CA ASP A 113 -2.76 -21.71 0.27
C ASP A 113 -3.69 -22.51 1.19
N SER A 114 -3.24 -23.65 1.73
CA SER A 114 -4.02 -24.46 2.68
C SER A 114 -4.32 -23.75 4.01
N GLU A 115 -3.43 -22.87 4.49
CA GLU A 115 -3.67 -22.10 5.72
C GLU A 115 -4.68 -20.97 5.48
N LEU A 116 -4.64 -20.34 4.30
CA LEU A 116 -5.62 -19.35 3.89
C LEU A 116 -6.99 -19.96 3.59
N GLU A 117 -7.03 -21.12 2.95
CA GLU A 117 -8.27 -21.88 2.73
C GLU A 117 -8.92 -22.24 4.07
N ALA A 118 -8.17 -22.79 5.01
CA ALA A 118 -8.68 -23.11 6.33
C ALA A 118 -9.22 -21.88 7.07
N LEU A 119 -8.57 -20.73 6.93
CA LEU A 119 -9.06 -19.47 7.51
C LEU A 119 -10.36 -18.98 6.85
N LEU A 120 -10.44 -19.05 5.52
CA LEU A 120 -11.54 -18.47 4.76
C LEU A 120 -12.78 -19.39 4.70
N ASP A 121 -12.57 -20.69 4.70
CA ASP A 121 -13.63 -21.70 4.64
C ASP A 121 -14.08 -22.13 6.07
N GLY A 122 -13.41 -21.65 7.13
CA GLY A 122 -13.76 -21.89 8.53
C GLY A 122 -14.78 -20.91 9.11
N ASP A 123 -15.21 -21.18 10.34
CA ASP A 123 -16.24 -20.40 11.08
C ASP A 123 -15.69 -19.11 11.74
N GLY A 124 -14.53 -18.61 11.26
CA GLY A 124 -13.83 -17.46 11.85
C GLY A 124 -14.46 -16.09 11.57
N PHE A 125 -15.58 -16.04 10.85
CA PHE A 125 -16.29 -14.81 10.50
C PHE A 125 -17.73 -14.87 10.99
N ASP A 126 -18.17 -13.81 11.68
CA ASP A 126 -19.56 -13.67 12.10
C ASP A 126 -20.49 -13.53 10.87
N GLU A 127 -21.77 -13.91 11.00
CA GLU A 127 -22.77 -13.79 9.93
C GLU A 127 -23.40 -12.38 9.84
N ASP A 128 -22.99 -11.47 10.73
CA ASP A 128 -23.45 -10.08 10.71
C ASP A 128 -22.76 -9.26 9.58
N PHE A 129 -23.23 -8.03 9.40
CA PHE A 129 -22.66 -7.10 8.40
C PHE A 129 -21.14 -6.98 8.49
N GLU A 130 -20.59 -6.91 9.72
CA GLU A 130 -19.15 -6.72 9.89
C GLU A 130 -18.37 -7.98 9.54
N GLY A 131 -18.85 -9.16 9.93
CA GLY A 131 -18.24 -10.43 9.62
C GLY A 131 -18.23 -10.73 8.12
N VAL A 132 -19.38 -10.57 7.45
CA VAL A 132 -19.50 -10.73 5.98
C VAL A 132 -18.57 -9.75 5.25
N ARG A 133 -18.55 -8.48 5.65
CA ARG A 133 -17.62 -7.48 5.10
C ARG A 133 -16.16 -7.88 5.33
N ASN A 134 -15.83 -8.31 6.53
CA ASN A 134 -14.45 -8.62 6.91
C ASN A 134 -13.93 -9.84 6.15
N ARG A 135 -14.77 -10.86 5.95
CA ARG A 135 -14.47 -12.01 5.09
C ARG A 135 -14.18 -11.56 3.68
N LEU A 136 -15.07 -10.79 3.07
CA LEU A 136 -14.89 -10.29 1.71
C LEU A 136 -13.62 -9.42 1.58
N VAL A 137 -13.26 -8.61 2.58
CA VAL A 137 -12.01 -7.83 2.59
C VAL A 137 -10.79 -8.73 2.48
N ILE A 138 -10.73 -9.84 3.24
CA ILE A 138 -9.61 -10.80 3.17
C ILE A 138 -9.58 -11.50 1.82
N GLU A 139 -10.71 -12.02 1.36
CA GLU A 139 -10.84 -12.69 0.07
C GLU A 139 -10.40 -11.78 -1.08
N MET A 140 -10.93 -10.56 -1.17
CA MET A 140 -10.54 -9.64 -2.23
C MET A 140 -9.05 -9.30 -2.22
N LEU A 141 -8.45 -9.10 -1.04
CA LEU A 141 -7.01 -8.83 -0.96
C LEU A 141 -6.17 -10.02 -1.39
N TYR A 142 -6.60 -11.25 -1.08
CA TYR A 142 -5.89 -12.47 -1.44
C TYR A 142 -6.13 -12.85 -2.90
N ASP A 143 -7.39 -12.93 -3.34
CA ASP A 143 -7.74 -13.40 -4.68
C ASP A 143 -7.29 -12.45 -5.80
N THR A 144 -7.16 -11.16 -5.50
CA THR A 144 -6.82 -10.16 -6.52
C THR A 144 -5.43 -9.55 -6.34
N GLY A 145 -4.82 -9.77 -5.19
CA GLY A 145 -3.56 -9.13 -4.85
C GLY A 145 -3.59 -7.59 -4.84
N MET A 146 -4.76 -6.96 -4.83
CA MET A 146 -4.87 -5.50 -4.82
C MET A 146 -4.29 -4.86 -3.56
N ARG A 147 -3.96 -3.57 -3.63
CA ARG A 147 -3.52 -2.82 -2.45
C ARG A 147 -4.72 -2.44 -1.59
N ARG A 148 -4.53 -2.37 -0.25
CA ARG A 148 -5.59 -1.91 0.66
C ARG A 148 -6.17 -0.54 0.30
N SER A 149 -5.36 0.36 -0.27
CA SER A 149 -5.83 1.67 -0.73
C SER A 149 -6.66 1.58 -2.01
N GLU A 150 -6.41 0.60 -2.85
CA GLU A 150 -7.20 0.31 -4.03
C GLU A 150 -8.55 -0.30 -3.60
N LEU A 151 -8.55 -1.25 -2.66
CA LEU A 151 -9.75 -1.89 -2.13
C LEU A 151 -10.74 -0.87 -1.56
N ILE A 152 -10.31 0.02 -0.67
CA ILE A 152 -11.21 1.03 -0.09
C ILE A 152 -11.69 2.08 -1.10
N GLY A 153 -10.96 2.25 -2.21
CA GLY A 153 -11.30 3.19 -3.27
C GLY A 153 -12.25 2.63 -4.33
N ILE A 154 -12.68 1.38 -4.21
CA ILE A 154 -13.67 0.78 -5.14
C ILE A 154 -15.04 1.43 -4.90
N ARG A 155 -15.68 1.84 -5.99
CA ARG A 155 -17.08 2.32 -5.98
C ARG A 155 -17.99 1.22 -6.52
N ASN A 156 -19.28 1.30 -6.23
CA ASN A 156 -20.26 0.33 -6.73
C ASN A 156 -20.22 0.23 -8.27
N VAL A 157 -20.03 1.34 -8.97
CA VAL A 157 -19.94 1.41 -10.44
C VAL A 157 -18.63 0.86 -11.02
N ASP A 158 -17.66 0.56 -10.18
CA ASP A 158 -16.36 0.02 -10.61
C ASP A 158 -16.35 -1.52 -10.65
N VAL A 159 -17.43 -2.18 -10.24
CA VAL A 159 -17.58 -3.65 -10.25
C VAL A 159 -18.53 -4.06 -11.38
N ASP A 160 -18.01 -4.85 -12.29
CA ASP A 160 -18.77 -5.43 -13.41
C ASP A 160 -18.90 -6.93 -13.21
N TYR A 161 -20.08 -7.35 -12.75
CA TYR A 161 -20.38 -8.75 -12.45
C TYR A 161 -20.58 -9.61 -13.70
N GLU A 162 -20.96 -9.02 -14.85
CA GLU A 162 -21.13 -9.75 -16.10
C GLU A 162 -19.77 -10.01 -16.74
N ALA A 163 -18.93 -8.99 -16.81
CA ALA A 163 -17.59 -9.11 -17.35
C ALA A 163 -16.58 -9.75 -16.36
N MET A 164 -16.98 -10.05 -15.11
CA MET A 164 -16.14 -10.64 -14.06
C MET A 164 -14.88 -9.82 -13.82
N GLN A 165 -15.03 -8.50 -13.64
CA GLN A 165 -13.90 -7.59 -13.49
C GLN A 165 -14.22 -6.43 -12.55
N GLY A 166 -13.19 -5.97 -11.85
CA GLY A 166 -13.23 -4.75 -11.03
C GLY A 166 -12.23 -3.71 -11.51
N LYS A 167 -12.63 -2.44 -11.56
CA LYS A 167 -11.72 -1.34 -11.89
C LYS A 167 -11.15 -0.75 -10.62
N VAL A 168 -9.83 -0.69 -10.51
CA VAL A 168 -9.14 -0.11 -9.37
C VAL A 168 -8.25 1.06 -9.77
N THR A 169 -8.18 2.05 -8.90
CA THR A 169 -7.33 3.24 -9.09
C THR A 169 -6.14 3.18 -8.15
N GLY A 170 -4.95 3.07 -8.72
CA GLY A 170 -3.70 2.98 -8.00
C GLY A 170 -2.97 4.31 -7.87
N LYS A 171 -1.68 4.24 -7.53
CA LYS A 171 -0.81 5.42 -7.36
C LYS A 171 -0.75 6.27 -8.65
N ARG A 172 -0.80 7.61 -8.50
CA ARG A 172 -0.82 8.60 -9.60
C ARG A 172 -2.06 8.47 -10.49
N ASN A 173 -3.18 8.08 -9.91
CA ASN A 173 -4.46 7.94 -10.61
C ASN A 173 -4.42 6.94 -11.80
N LYS A 174 -3.48 5.98 -11.78
CA LYS A 174 -3.44 4.93 -12.79
C LYS A 174 -4.53 3.91 -12.49
N GLN A 175 -5.38 3.64 -13.48
CA GLN A 175 -6.44 2.63 -13.40
C GLN A 175 -5.99 1.34 -14.04
N ARG A 176 -6.49 0.21 -13.51
CA ARG A 176 -6.39 -1.10 -14.14
C ARG A 176 -7.63 -1.92 -13.83
N LEU A 177 -7.90 -2.87 -14.70
CA LEU A 177 -8.91 -3.91 -14.49
C LEU A 177 -8.27 -5.09 -13.75
N ILE A 178 -9.04 -5.69 -12.86
CA ILE A 178 -8.66 -6.88 -12.11
C ILE A 178 -9.77 -7.92 -12.35
N PRO A 179 -9.44 -9.10 -12.90
CA PRO A 179 -10.40 -10.19 -13.04
C PRO A 179 -10.72 -10.79 -11.67
N PHE A 180 -11.89 -11.40 -11.55
CA PHE A 180 -12.28 -12.20 -10.41
C PHE A 180 -13.11 -13.42 -10.84
N ALA A 181 -13.15 -14.44 -9.98
CA ALA A 181 -13.87 -15.68 -10.24
C ALA A 181 -15.30 -15.65 -9.65
N GLU A 182 -16.10 -16.65 -10.00
CA GLU A 182 -17.51 -16.77 -9.58
C GLU A 182 -17.64 -16.82 -8.05
N GLY A 183 -16.75 -17.53 -7.35
CA GLY A 183 -16.74 -17.58 -5.88
C GLY A 183 -16.63 -16.19 -5.23
N LEU A 184 -15.72 -15.34 -5.73
CA LEU A 184 -15.57 -13.98 -5.24
C LEU A 184 -16.77 -13.10 -5.61
N LYS A 185 -17.36 -13.28 -6.80
CA LYS A 185 -18.61 -12.61 -7.22
C LYS A 185 -19.74 -12.91 -6.23
N ASN A 186 -19.93 -14.17 -5.87
CA ASN A 186 -20.97 -14.59 -4.95
C ASN A 186 -20.82 -13.96 -3.56
N LEU A 187 -19.59 -13.86 -3.07
CA LEU A 187 -19.30 -13.17 -1.79
C LEU A 187 -19.54 -11.65 -1.90
N MET A 188 -19.22 -11.03 -3.03
CA MET A 188 -19.52 -9.63 -3.27
C MET A 188 -21.02 -9.36 -3.30
N LEU A 189 -21.80 -10.22 -3.93
CA LEU A 189 -23.26 -10.11 -3.95
C LEU A 189 -23.87 -10.31 -2.56
N ALA A 190 -23.45 -11.34 -1.82
CA ALA A 190 -23.87 -11.55 -0.44
C ALA A 190 -23.55 -10.35 0.45
N TYR A 191 -22.35 -9.78 0.32
CA TYR A 191 -22.01 -8.56 1.05
C TYR A 191 -22.91 -7.38 0.70
N THR A 192 -23.17 -7.15 -0.59
CA THR A 192 -24.03 -6.02 -1.02
C THR A 192 -25.45 -6.17 -0.50
N GLU A 193 -25.98 -7.39 -0.48
CA GLU A 193 -27.32 -7.68 0.09
C GLU A 193 -27.38 -7.33 1.57
N VAL A 194 -26.44 -7.82 2.39
CA VAL A 194 -26.37 -7.55 3.82
C VAL A 194 -26.11 -6.06 4.09
N ARG A 195 -25.21 -5.43 3.30
CA ARG A 195 -24.92 -4.00 3.39
C ARG A 195 -26.16 -3.15 3.14
N ASP A 196 -26.86 -3.41 2.05
CA ASP A 196 -28.01 -2.59 1.63
C ASP A 196 -29.21 -2.78 2.56
N ARG A 197 -29.28 -3.90 3.29
CA ARG A 197 -30.27 -4.15 4.36
C ARG A 197 -29.93 -3.45 5.67
N GLU A 198 -28.63 -3.39 6.06
CA GLU A 198 -28.23 -2.95 7.41
C GLU A 198 -27.63 -1.53 7.46
N VAL A 199 -27.33 -0.95 6.30
CA VAL A 199 -26.71 0.39 6.20
C VAL A 199 -27.63 1.33 5.45
N GLU A 200 -28.20 2.31 6.14
CA GLU A 200 -29.22 3.23 5.58
C GLU A 200 -28.71 4.09 4.42
N ALA A 201 -27.42 4.40 4.35
CA ALA A 201 -26.83 5.27 3.31
C ALA A 201 -25.41 4.80 2.93
N ALA A 202 -25.32 3.73 2.16
CA ALA A 202 -24.01 3.18 1.72
C ALA A 202 -23.24 4.12 0.75
N GLY A 203 -23.87 5.10 0.14
CA GLY A 203 -23.25 6.04 -0.78
C GLY A 203 -22.66 5.37 -2.03
N GLU A 204 -21.61 5.98 -2.62
CA GLU A 204 -20.98 5.45 -3.85
C GLU A 204 -19.93 4.36 -3.58
N TRP A 205 -19.46 4.24 -2.34
CA TRP A 205 -18.37 3.34 -1.97
C TRP A 205 -18.83 1.90 -1.85
N PHE A 206 -18.06 0.99 -2.42
CA PHE A 206 -18.36 -0.43 -2.32
C PHE A 206 -18.20 -0.93 -0.88
N PHE A 207 -17.07 -0.62 -0.24
CA PHE A 207 -16.81 -0.96 1.15
C PHE A 207 -17.12 0.18 2.11
N VAL A 208 -18.06 -0.06 3.01
CA VAL A 208 -18.49 0.94 3.99
C VAL A 208 -18.40 0.42 5.44
N ARG A 209 -18.47 1.33 6.37
CA ARG A 209 -18.70 1.07 7.81
C ARG A 209 -20.19 0.99 8.09
N LYS A 210 -20.58 0.54 9.27
CA LYS A 210 -21.98 0.45 9.71
C LYS A 210 -22.72 1.81 9.64
N ASN A 211 -22.00 2.92 9.72
CA ASN A 211 -22.54 4.27 9.60
C ASN A 211 -22.57 4.80 8.15
N GLY A 212 -22.40 3.96 7.13
CA GLY A 212 -22.41 4.33 5.71
C GLY A 212 -21.14 5.00 5.19
N ASN A 213 -20.22 5.44 6.04
CA ASN A 213 -19.00 6.08 5.61
C ASN A 213 -18.02 5.07 4.99
N GLN A 214 -17.20 5.54 4.05
CA GLN A 214 -16.14 4.76 3.42
C GLN A 214 -15.27 4.02 4.44
N LEU A 215 -14.91 2.78 4.13
CA LEU A 215 -13.95 2.00 4.93
C LEU A 215 -12.57 2.65 4.87
N SER A 216 -11.88 2.73 6.00
CA SER A 216 -10.54 3.34 6.05
C SER A 216 -9.42 2.31 5.94
N THR A 217 -8.23 2.74 5.47
CA THR A 217 -7.04 1.88 5.41
C THR A 217 -6.62 1.33 6.77
N GLY A 218 -6.89 2.07 7.85
CA GLY A 218 -6.63 1.64 9.23
C GLY A 218 -7.54 0.48 9.65
N ILE A 219 -8.83 0.57 9.32
CA ILE A 219 -9.79 -0.49 9.61
C ILE A 219 -9.42 -1.76 8.83
N VAL A 220 -9.13 -1.65 7.53
CA VAL A 220 -8.67 -2.79 6.71
C VAL A 220 -7.42 -3.44 7.32
N TYR A 221 -6.47 -2.63 7.80
CA TYR A 221 -5.29 -3.17 8.46
C TYR A 221 -5.63 -3.96 9.73
N ASN A 222 -6.55 -3.45 10.55
CA ASN A 222 -6.97 -4.10 11.79
C ASN A 222 -7.75 -5.39 11.50
N ILE A 223 -8.64 -5.40 10.49
CA ILE A 223 -9.34 -6.60 10.02
C ILE A 223 -8.31 -7.68 9.65
N VAL A 224 -7.38 -7.36 8.75
CA VAL A 224 -6.35 -8.30 8.31
C VAL A 224 -5.49 -8.78 9.48
N LYS A 225 -5.08 -7.86 10.37
CA LYS A 225 -4.28 -8.23 11.54
C LYS A 225 -5.01 -9.18 12.48
N LYS A 226 -6.30 -8.94 12.75
CA LYS A 226 -7.15 -9.80 13.58
C LYS A 226 -7.28 -11.19 12.94
N GLN A 227 -7.73 -11.26 11.68
CA GLN A 227 -7.97 -12.54 11.03
C GLN A 227 -6.68 -13.36 10.83
N LEU A 228 -5.59 -12.74 10.42
CA LEU A 228 -4.31 -13.45 10.30
C LEU A 228 -3.69 -13.82 11.67
N SER A 229 -4.29 -13.40 12.80
CA SER A 229 -3.84 -13.88 14.10
C SER A 229 -4.23 -15.32 14.38
N GLU A 230 -5.22 -15.82 13.69
CA GLU A 230 -5.67 -17.21 13.77
C GLU A 230 -4.68 -18.18 13.09
N ILE A 231 -3.78 -17.67 12.20
CA ILE A 231 -2.76 -18.49 11.58
C ILE A 231 -1.54 -18.61 12.52
N PRO A 232 -1.26 -19.82 13.03
CA PRO A 232 -0.12 -20.05 13.92
C PRO A 232 1.20 -19.71 13.23
N MET A 233 2.18 -19.23 14.02
CA MET A 233 3.56 -18.94 13.56
C MET A 233 3.73 -17.90 12.45
N LEU A 234 2.66 -17.22 12.03
CA LEU A 234 2.77 -16.14 11.05
C LEU A 234 3.43 -14.90 11.69
N ALA A 235 4.68 -14.65 11.36
CA ALA A 235 5.47 -13.59 11.98
C ALA A 235 5.02 -12.18 11.59
N LYS A 236 4.37 -12.00 10.43
CA LYS A 236 3.90 -10.69 9.95
C LYS A 236 2.46 -10.79 9.45
N ARG A 237 1.58 -10.00 10.06
CA ARG A 237 0.15 -9.97 9.81
C ARG A 237 -0.25 -8.61 9.21
N SER A 238 -0.31 -8.54 7.90
CA SER A 238 -0.61 -7.28 7.20
C SER A 238 -1.17 -7.53 5.79
N PRO A 239 -1.90 -6.56 5.19
CA PRO A 239 -2.39 -6.66 3.82
C PRO A 239 -1.30 -6.96 2.77
N HIS A 240 -0.06 -6.55 3.04
CA HIS A 240 1.07 -6.85 2.14
C HIS A 240 1.43 -8.34 2.12
N VAL A 241 1.18 -9.06 3.21
CA VAL A 241 1.40 -10.51 3.25
C VAL A 241 0.40 -11.23 2.36
N LEU A 242 -0.89 -10.88 2.40
CA LEU A 242 -1.92 -11.43 1.50
C LEU A 242 -1.56 -11.20 0.03
N ARG A 243 -1.18 -9.98 -0.33
CA ARG A 243 -0.73 -9.66 -1.69
C ARG A 243 0.53 -10.43 -2.11
N HIS A 244 1.43 -10.68 -1.17
CA HIS A 244 2.63 -11.49 -1.44
C HIS A 244 2.27 -12.96 -1.60
N SER A 245 1.36 -13.48 -0.78
CA SER A 245 0.82 -14.84 -0.91
C SER A 245 0.13 -15.03 -2.26
N PHE A 246 -0.72 -14.09 -2.70
CA PHE A 246 -1.28 -14.08 -4.05
C PHE A 246 -0.20 -14.24 -5.13
N ALA A 247 0.83 -13.38 -5.09
CA ALA A 247 1.90 -13.43 -6.09
C ALA A 247 2.65 -14.76 -6.07
N THR A 248 2.94 -15.29 -4.87
CA THR A 248 3.66 -16.56 -4.69
C THR A 248 2.81 -17.73 -5.17
N SER A 249 1.53 -17.75 -4.82
CA SER A 249 0.59 -18.79 -5.25
C SER A 249 0.46 -18.81 -6.77
N MET A 250 0.26 -17.64 -7.41
CA MET A 250 0.20 -17.55 -8.87
C MET A 250 1.46 -18.12 -9.54
N LEU A 251 2.66 -17.75 -9.05
CA LEU A 251 3.93 -18.24 -9.60
C LEU A 251 4.11 -19.75 -9.38
N ASN A 252 3.75 -20.26 -8.20
CA ASN A 252 3.81 -21.70 -7.89
C ASN A 252 2.88 -22.53 -8.80
N ASN A 253 1.76 -21.94 -9.22
CA ASN A 253 0.80 -22.57 -10.15
C ASN A 253 1.11 -22.26 -11.62
N GLY A 254 2.32 -21.82 -11.94
CA GLY A 254 2.83 -21.71 -13.31
C GLY A 254 2.52 -20.41 -14.03
N ALA A 255 1.99 -19.38 -13.33
CA ALA A 255 1.80 -18.08 -13.95
C ALA A 255 3.14 -17.40 -14.26
N GLU A 256 3.23 -16.76 -15.42
CA GLU A 256 4.44 -16.01 -15.79
C GLU A 256 4.65 -14.79 -14.91
N LEU A 257 5.92 -14.55 -14.53
CA LEU A 257 6.31 -13.45 -13.63
C LEU A 257 5.86 -12.07 -14.13
N ASN A 258 5.93 -11.83 -15.43
CA ASN A 258 5.53 -10.54 -16.01
C ASN A 258 4.01 -10.35 -15.93
N ALA A 259 3.23 -11.38 -16.21
CA ALA A 259 1.78 -11.35 -16.10
C ALA A 259 1.32 -11.10 -14.64
N VAL A 260 1.98 -11.74 -13.66
CA VAL A 260 1.72 -11.48 -12.23
C VAL A 260 2.09 -10.02 -11.86
N LYS A 261 3.18 -9.47 -12.38
CA LYS A 261 3.53 -8.06 -12.17
C LYS A 261 2.48 -7.11 -12.75
N ASP A 262 1.92 -7.42 -13.91
CA ASP A 262 0.89 -6.61 -14.56
C ASP A 262 -0.43 -6.66 -13.78
N LEU A 263 -0.88 -7.84 -13.34
CA LEU A 263 -2.02 -7.99 -12.42
C LEU A 263 -1.84 -7.15 -11.14
N LEU A 264 -0.65 -7.16 -10.59
CA LEU A 264 -0.32 -6.39 -9.40
C LEU A 264 -0.16 -4.88 -9.66
N GLY A 265 -0.06 -4.43 -10.90
CA GLY A 265 0.16 -3.02 -11.25
C GLY A 265 1.53 -2.52 -10.76
N HIS A 266 2.60 -3.29 -11.00
CA HIS A 266 3.97 -2.85 -10.77
C HIS A 266 4.42 -1.97 -11.92
N SER A 267 4.57 -0.66 -11.68
CA SER A 267 5.03 0.33 -12.65
C SER A 267 6.55 0.30 -12.78
N SER A 268 7.15 -0.73 -13.39
CA SER A 268 8.48 -0.64 -13.93
C SER A 268 8.38 -0.66 -15.45
N LEU A 269 8.66 0.48 -16.08
CA LEU A 269 9.13 0.64 -17.46
C LEU A 269 8.25 0.13 -18.63
N ALA A 270 6.95 0.24 -18.57
CA ALA A 270 6.22 0.22 -19.84
C ALA A 270 5.02 1.15 -19.77
N SER A 271 5.12 2.16 -20.58
CA SER A 271 4.05 2.89 -21.29
C SER A 271 2.64 2.75 -20.70
N THR A 272 1.99 3.86 -20.67
CA THR A 272 0.54 4.05 -20.67
C THR A 272 -0.05 3.36 -21.93
N SER A 273 0.13 2.05 -22.08
CA SER A 273 -0.65 1.29 -23.02
C SER A 273 -2.04 1.16 -22.41
N VAL A 274 -3.00 1.75 -23.05
CA VAL A 274 -4.41 1.45 -22.89
C VAL A 274 -4.51 -0.07 -22.90
N TYR A 275 -4.99 -0.68 -21.81
CA TYR A 275 -5.29 -2.11 -21.79
C TYR A 275 -6.30 -2.37 -22.91
N THR A 276 -5.86 -2.97 -23.98
CA THR A 276 -6.74 -3.43 -25.05
C THR A 276 -7.53 -4.65 -24.54
N HIS A 277 -8.70 -4.90 -25.09
CA HIS A 277 -9.50 -6.09 -24.77
C HIS A 277 -8.68 -7.39 -24.85
N THR A 278 -7.77 -7.49 -25.81
CA THR A 278 -6.88 -8.66 -26.00
C THR A 278 -5.96 -8.86 -24.79
N THR A 279 -5.37 -7.81 -24.26
CA THR A 279 -4.48 -7.89 -23.08
C THR A 279 -5.24 -8.29 -21.81
N PHE A 280 -6.51 -7.87 -21.67
CA PHE A 280 -7.31 -8.23 -20.50
C PHE A 280 -7.76 -9.70 -20.55
N GLU A 281 -8.11 -10.23 -21.69
CA GLU A 281 -8.41 -11.67 -21.86
C GLU A 281 -7.18 -12.55 -21.56
N GLU A 282 -5.99 -12.10 -21.91
CA GLU A 282 -4.75 -12.79 -21.52
C GLU A 282 -4.55 -12.76 -19.99
N LEU A 283 -4.83 -11.65 -19.33
CA LEU A 283 -4.76 -11.55 -17.88
C LEU A 283 -5.80 -12.45 -17.17
N LYS A 284 -7.00 -12.59 -17.72
CA LYS A 284 -8.00 -13.56 -17.22
C LYS A 284 -7.49 -14.98 -17.28
N LYS A 285 -6.88 -15.39 -18.40
CA LYS A 285 -6.29 -16.74 -18.55
C LYS A 285 -5.21 -16.99 -17.49
N VAL A 286 -4.34 -16.01 -17.26
CA VAL A 286 -3.29 -16.10 -16.24
C VAL A 286 -3.90 -16.16 -14.83
N TYR A 287 -4.98 -15.42 -14.58
CA TYR A 287 -5.68 -15.42 -13.30
C TYR A 287 -6.23 -16.79 -12.92
N HIS A 288 -6.58 -17.65 -13.88
CA HIS A 288 -6.98 -19.04 -13.61
C HIS A 288 -5.89 -19.90 -12.95
N ALA A 289 -4.63 -19.46 -12.92
CA ALA A 289 -3.59 -20.11 -12.10
C ALA A 289 -3.77 -19.86 -10.59
N HIS A 290 -4.65 -18.93 -10.18
CA HIS A 290 -4.95 -18.74 -8.76
C HIS A 290 -5.81 -19.88 -8.23
N PRO A 291 -5.49 -20.49 -7.05
CA PRO A 291 -6.21 -21.66 -6.54
C PRO A 291 -7.71 -21.44 -6.38
N ARG A 292 -8.11 -20.25 -5.93
CA ARG A 292 -9.53 -19.90 -5.71
C ARG A 292 -10.26 -19.50 -7.00
N ALA A 293 -9.54 -19.23 -8.09
CA ALA A 293 -10.18 -18.98 -9.40
C ALA A 293 -10.74 -20.26 -10.03
N GLN A 294 -10.36 -21.43 -9.50
CA GLN A 294 -10.81 -22.75 -9.97
C GLN A 294 -11.93 -23.35 -9.11
N LYS A 295 -12.26 -22.72 -7.96
CA LYS A 295 -13.40 -23.13 -7.12
C LYS A 295 -14.68 -22.57 -7.73
N GLU A 296 -15.57 -23.46 -8.17
CA GLU A 296 -16.96 -23.15 -8.56
C GLU A 296 -17.85 -22.83 -7.35
#